data_ac75a32f9f5b8b01f70026f8857acf89
#
_entry.id   ac75a32f9f5b8b01f70026f8857acf89
#
_cell.length_a   1.000
_cell.length_b   1.000
_cell.length_c   1.000
_cell.angle_alpha   90.00
_cell.angle_beta   90.00
_cell.angle_gamma   90.00
#
_symmetry.space_group_name_H-M   'P 1'
#
loop_
_entity.id
_entity.type
_entity.pdbx_description
1 polymer ?
#
loop_
_entity_poly.entity_id
_entity_poly.type
_entity_poly.pdbx_seq_one_letter_code
_entity_poly.pdbx_strand_id
1 'polypeptide(L)'
;MPLVQGAFLIVIILFLVLFFYFVPLGMWVQAVVSLGLGRIRIVDLIRMRLRKISPRLVVDGVINTHKAGLDHISTDMLETHYLAGGNVENIVSAMIASDKAKIQLPFEIATAIDLAGRDVKSAVETSVYPKVINAPVDGYLSAVAKDGIELKARARVTVRTNIPGLVGGATDDTIIARVGEGIVSAIGSALTYSDVLENPDSISKSVLNKGLDSGTAFEILSIDIADLDVGKNIGASLQADQAEADLRVAQAKAETRRAMAVAEEQEMQAKVQQMKAKVVEAESEVPQAMSQAFREGNLGIFDYYNMNNIKADTGMRDSIADSSMGTNDSAEDSSVDDKLSLIHI
;
A
#
# COMPACT_ATOMS: atom_id res chain seq x y z
N MET A 1 58.71 -33.98 60.66
CA MET A 1 58.96 -32.54 60.27
C MET A 1 58.93 -32.31 58.72
N PRO A 2 59.58 -33.13 57.81
CA PRO A 2 59.60 -32.78 56.40
C PRO A 2 58.23 -32.85 55.67
N LEU A 3 57.31 -33.77 56.09
CA LEU A 3 55.96 -33.89 55.47
C LEU A 3 55.08 -32.65 55.70
N VAL A 4 55.15 -32.06 56.92
CA VAL A 4 54.38 -30.83 57.19
C VAL A 4 54.94 -29.62 56.48
N GLN A 5 56.24 -29.55 56.33
CA GLN A 5 56.87 -28.48 55.52
C GLN A 5 56.52 -28.61 54.01
N GLY A 6 56.50 -29.85 53.49
CA GLY A 6 56.10 -30.09 52.10
C GLY A 6 54.62 -29.73 51.85
N ALA A 7 53.69 -30.12 52.77
CA ALA A 7 52.29 -29.72 52.68
C ALA A 7 52.06 -28.20 52.71
N PHE A 8 52.80 -27.51 53.61
CA PHE A 8 52.75 -26.04 53.68
C PHE A 8 53.25 -25.36 52.41
N LEU A 9 54.30 -25.89 51.79
CA LEU A 9 54.85 -25.39 50.53
C LEU A 9 53.83 -25.61 49.37
N ILE A 10 53.15 -26.74 49.29
CA ILE A 10 52.07 -27.01 48.33
C ILE A 10 50.93 -26.03 48.48
N VAL A 11 50.51 -25.77 49.72
CA VAL A 11 49.44 -24.81 50.02
C VAL A 11 49.85 -23.37 49.59
N ILE A 12 51.09 -22.97 49.84
CA ILE A 12 51.60 -21.67 49.37
C ILE A 12 51.61 -21.59 47.85
N ILE A 13 52.07 -22.63 47.17
CA ILE A 13 52.13 -22.67 45.69
C ILE A 13 50.67 -22.61 45.14
N LEU A 14 49.76 -23.40 45.71
CA LEU A 14 48.37 -23.39 45.30
C LEU A 14 47.73 -22.00 45.52
N PHE A 15 48.01 -21.35 46.67
CA PHE A 15 47.55 -20.00 46.95
C PHE A 15 48.15 -18.97 45.98
N LEU A 16 49.45 -19.08 45.66
CA LEU A 16 50.09 -18.22 44.65
C LEU A 16 49.46 -18.42 43.24
N VAL A 17 49.23 -19.67 42.83
CA VAL A 17 48.62 -19.97 41.51
C VAL A 17 47.18 -19.39 41.52
N LEU A 18 46.44 -19.58 42.56
CA LEU A 18 45.05 -19.05 42.69
C LEU A 18 45.11 -17.49 42.72
N PHE A 19 46.04 -16.88 43.43
CA PHE A 19 46.23 -15.44 43.49
C PHE A 19 46.54 -14.86 42.11
N PHE A 20 47.53 -15.40 41.37
CA PHE A 20 47.86 -14.99 40.02
C PHE A 20 46.74 -15.25 39.00
N TYR A 21 45.96 -16.29 39.20
CA TYR A 21 44.76 -16.55 38.38
C TYR A 21 43.66 -15.50 38.61
N PHE A 22 43.44 -15.08 39.88
CA PHE A 22 42.39 -14.09 40.18
C PHE A 22 42.85 -12.65 39.95
N VAL A 23 44.11 -12.34 40.13
CA VAL A 23 44.63 -10.99 40.04
C VAL A 23 45.38 -10.79 38.67
N PRO A 24 44.76 -10.10 37.74
CA PRO A 24 45.40 -9.83 36.43
C PRO A 24 46.44 -8.70 36.53
N LEU A 25 47.61 -9.01 37.18
CA LEU A 25 48.68 -8.05 37.44
C LEU A 25 49.16 -7.32 36.18
N GLY A 26 49.21 -8.02 35.03
CA GLY A 26 49.63 -7.40 33.76
C GLY A 26 48.71 -6.24 33.34
N MET A 27 47.40 -6.38 33.48
CA MET A 27 46.45 -5.31 33.21
C MET A 27 46.53 -4.17 34.20
N TRP A 28 46.78 -4.48 35.50
CA TRP A 28 46.99 -3.44 36.48
C TRP A 28 48.23 -2.60 36.17
N VAL A 29 49.34 -3.23 35.82
CA VAL A 29 50.57 -2.51 35.39
C VAL A 29 50.28 -1.64 34.19
N GLN A 30 49.58 -2.16 33.18
CA GLN A 30 49.19 -1.39 32.00
C GLN A 30 48.30 -0.19 32.38
N ALA A 31 47.36 -0.36 33.26
CA ALA A 31 46.47 0.71 33.75
C ALA A 31 47.29 1.78 34.51
N VAL A 32 48.22 1.37 35.42
CA VAL A 32 49.05 2.29 36.19
C VAL A 32 49.99 3.08 35.26
N VAL A 33 50.59 2.43 34.27
CA VAL A 33 51.48 3.11 33.31
C VAL A 33 50.72 4.11 32.43
N SER A 34 49.48 3.80 32.06
CA SER A 34 48.70 4.64 31.16
C SER A 34 47.90 5.73 31.90
N LEU A 35 47.39 5.48 33.07
CA LEU A 35 46.47 6.37 33.82
C LEU A 35 47.11 7.03 35.05
N GLY A 36 48.27 6.55 35.47
CA GLY A 36 48.90 6.93 36.76
C GLY A 36 48.40 6.12 37.97
N LEU A 37 49.18 6.21 39.07
CA LEU A 37 48.85 5.53 40.31
C LEU A 37 47.57 6.12 40.90
N GLY A 38 46.56 5.24 41.15
CA GLY A 38 45.37 5.59 41.95
C GLY A 38 44.02 5.57 41.22
N ARG A 39 43.97 5.59 39.89
CA ARG A 39 42.69 5.54 39.15
C ARG A 39 42.05 4.15 39.12
N ILE A 40 42.83 3.10 38.99
CA ILE A 40 42.37 1.71 39.04
C ILE A 40 43.17 0.95 40.07
N ARG A 41 42.51 0.45 41.13
CA ARG A 41 43.12 -0.33 42.18
C ARG A 41 43.06 -1.81 41.85
N ILE A 42 44.02 -2.60 42.34
CA ILE A 42 44.00 -4.07 42.22
C ILE A 42 42.67 -4.66 42.74
N VAL A 43 42.12 -4.09 43.81
CA VAL A 43 40.86 -4.50 44.41
C VAL A 43 39.70 -4.32 43.44
N ASP A 44 39.72 -3.28 42.63
CA ASP A 44 38.66 -3.02 41.62
C ASP A 44 38.69 -4.10 40.54
N LEU A 45 39.86 -4.53 40.08
CA LEU A 45 40.00 -5.62 39.11
C LEU A 45 39.52 -6.97 39.66
N ILE A 46 39.80 -7.26 40.96
CA ILE A 46 39.26 -8.47 41.64
C ILE A 46 37.74 -8.40 41.73
N ARG A 47 37.21 -7.23 42.13
CA ARG A 47 35.75 -6.99 42.21
C ARG A 47 35.05 -7.19 40.87
N MET A 48 35.60 -6.64 39.78
CA MET A 48 35.09 -6.84 38.40
C MET A 48 35.04 -8.33 38.07
N ARG A 49 36.11 -9.07 38.37
CA ARG A 49 36.18 -10.50 38.05
C ARG A 49 35.17 -11.33 38.85
N LEU A 50 34.96 -11.00 40.10
CA LEU A 50 33.95 -11.62 40.95
C LEU A 50 32.52 -11.36 40.43
N ARG A 51 32.26 -10.19 39.84
CA ARG A 51 31.01 -9.80 39.19
C ARG A 51 30.86 -10.36 37.80
N LYS A 52 31.82 -11.15 37.31
CA LYS A 52 31.86 -11.68 35.92
C LYS A 52 31.95 -10.58 34.83
N ILE A 53 32.45 -9.41 35.20
CA ILE A 53 32.78 -8.34 34.27
C ILE A 53 34.13 -8.68 33.64
N SER A 54 34.29 -8.43 32.32
CA SER A 54 35.61 -8.52 31.67
C SER A 54 36.48 -7.31 32.09
N PRO A 55 37.51 -7.47 32.93
CA PRO A 55 38.32 -6.34 33.38
C PRO A 55 39.04 -5.67 32.22
N ARG A 56 39.38 -6.43 31.17
CA ARG A 56 40.10 -5.93 30.01
C ARG A 56 39.27 -4.87 29.25
N LEU A 57 37.99 -5.13 28.98
CA LEU A 57 37.11 -4.19 28.28
C LEU A 57 36.96 -2.87 29.03
N VAL A 58 36.79 -2.94 30.34
CA VAL A 58 36.59 -1.76 31.17
C VAL A 58 37.92 -0.96 31.29
N VAL A 59 39.03 -1.65 31.57
CA VAL A 59 40.36 -1.01 31.69
C VAL A 59 40.79 -0.35 30.40
N ASP A 60 40.69 -1.07 29.25
CA ASP A 60 40.99 -0.53 27.95
C ASP A 60 40.07 0.67 27.62
N GLY A 61 38.80 0.59 27.98
CA GLY A 61 37.86 1.69 27.86
C GLY A 61 38.28 2.94 28.63
N VAL A 62 38.62 2.79 29.92
CA VAL A 62 39.11 3.92 30.76
C VAL A 62 40.44 4.49 30.23
N ILE A 63 41.37 3.64 29.77
CA ILE A 63 42.59 4.10 29.18
C ILE A 63 42.33 4.94 27.94
N ASN A 64 41.45 4.47 27.07
CA ASN A 64 41.13 5.16 25.81
C ASN A 64 40.42 6.50 26.06
N THR A 65 39.45 6.54 27.00
CA THR A 65 38.74 7.78 27.36
C THR A 65 39.73 8.79 27.98
N HIS A 66 40.63 8.36 28.88
CA HIS A 66 41.64 9.24 29.45
C HIS A 66 42.58 9.81 28.41
N LYS A 67 43.10 8.97 27.50
CA LYS A 67 43.96 9.42 26.40
C LYS A 67 43.25 10.38 25.47
N ALA A 68 41.94 10.30 25.34
CA ALA A 68 41.15 11.24 24.58
C ALA A 68 40.78 12.53 25.33
N GLY A 69 41.11 12.63 26.63
CA GLY A 69 40.82 13.81 27.46
C GLY A 69 39.44 13.76 28.14
N LEU A 70 38.72 12.62 28.08
CA LEU A 70 37.39 12.42 28.67
C LEU A 70 37.49 11.90 30.10
N ASP A 71 38.06 12.71 31.00
CA ASP A 71 38.32 12.31 32.37
C ASP A 71 37.09 12.16 33.26
N HIS A 72 35.93 12.63 32.80
CA HIS A 72 34.66 12.52 33.51
C HIS A 72 34.05 11.12 33.45
N ILE A 73 34.52 10.26 32.53
CA ILE A 73 34.02 8.88 32.42
C ILE A 73 34.77 8.02 33.41
N SER A 74 34.05 7.58 34.45
CA SER A 74 34.63 6.76 35.54
C SER A 74 34.56 5.26 35.19
N THR A 75 35.37 4.48 35.90
CA THR A 75 35.36 3.02 35.85
C THR A 75 34.00 2.45 36.25
N ASP A 76 33.36 3.01 37.29
CA ASP A 76 32.05 2.54 37.77
C ASP A 76 30.94 2.76 36.73
N MET A 77 31.02 3.82 35.95
CA MET A 77 30.05 4.08 34.86
C MET A 77 30.13 3.01 33.78
N LEU A 78 31.34 2.64 33.35
CA LEU A 78 31.54 1.58 32.38
C LEU A 78 31.19 0.18 32.92
N GLU A 79 31.49 -0.11 34.20
CA GLU A 79 31.06 -1.34 34.87
C GLU A 79 29.54 -1.47 34.91
N THR A 80 28.86 -0.40 35.30
CA THR A 80 27.39 -0.37 35.36
C THR A 80 26.76 -0.62 34.00
N HIS A 81 27.30 0.01 32.94
CA HIS A 81 26.85 -0.18 31.57
C HIS A 81 27.07 -1.63 31.11
N TYR A 82 28.23 -2.19 31.37
CA TYR A 82 28.54 -3.60 31.05
C TYR A 82 27.57 -4.56 31.76
N LEU A 83 27.28 -4.34 33.04
CA LEU A 83 26.32 -5.15 33.80
C LEU A 83 24.89 -5.02 33.32
N ALA A 84 24.53 -3.88 32.74
CA ALA A 84 23.25 -3.67 32.10
C ALA A 84 23.12 -4.38 30.71
N GLY A 85 24.20 -5.00 30.23
CA GLY A 85 24.25 -5.71 28.94
C GLY A 85 24.66 -4.84 27.75
N GLY A 86 25.15 -3.62 28.01
CA GLY A 86 25.61 -2.70 26.96
C GLY A 86 27.00 -3.01 26.41
N ASN A 87 27.34 -2.40 25.29
CA ASN A 87 28.61 -2.55 24.60
C ASN A 87 29.56 -1.41 24.99
N VAL A 88 30.47 -1.69 25.95
CA VAL A 88 31.44 -0.71 26.46
C VAL A 88 32.37 -0.18 25.37
N GLU A 89 32.84 -1.03 24.44
CA GLU A 89 33.75 -0.64 23.37
C GLU A 89 33.07 0.34 22.40
N ASN A 90 31.82 0.06 22.05
CA ASN A 90 31.03 0.91 21.17
C ASN A 90 30.80 2.30 21.78
N ILE A 91 30.41 2.36 23.07
CA ILE A 91 30.20 3.63 23.77
C ILE A 91 31.50 4.43 23.90
N VAL A 92 32.60 3.80 24.30
CA VAL A 92 33.87 4.49 24.43
C VAL A 92 34.29 5.08 23.09
N SER A 93 34.17 4.31 22.01
CA SER A 93 34.52 4.79 20.65
C SER A 93 33.60 5.95 20.22
N ALA A 94 32.30 5.84 20.52
CA ALA A 94 31.30 6.88 20.22
C ALA A 94 31.55 8.17 21.00
N MET A 95 31.87 8.05 22.30
CA MET A 95 32.21 9.21 23.14
C MET A 95 33.49 9.95 22.66
N ILE A 96 34.52 9.20 22.29
CA ILE A 96 35.74 9.77 21.72
C ILE A 96 35.46 10.45 20.37
N ALA A 97 34.65 9.83 19.53
CA ALA A 97 34.26 10.40 18.24
C ALA A 97 33.42 11.68 18.40
N SER A 98 32.46 11.69 19.33
CA SER A 98 31.61 12.84 19.60
C SER A 98 32.38 14.03 20.14
N ASP A 99 33.37 13.80 21.04
CA ASP A 99 34.21 14.84 21.59
C ASP A 99 35.08 15.47 20.48
N LYS A 100 35.71 14.65 19.64
CA LYS A 100 36.53 15.13 18.50
C LYS A 100 35.67 15.89 17.47
N ALA A 101 34.42 15.50 17.28
CA ALA A 101 33.46 16.19 16.40
C ALA A 101 32.84 17.43 17.08
N LYS A 102 33.11 17.67 18.36
CA LYS A 102 32.49 18.73 19.18
C LYS A 102 30.95 18.59 19.27
N ILE A 103 30.44 17.37 19.26
CA ILE A 103 29.06 17.05 19.44
C ILE A 103 28.80 16.81 20.92
N GLN A 104 27.78 17.45 21.48
CA GLN A 104 27.38 17.24 22.87
C GLN A 104 26.66 15.89 23.00
N LEU A 105 27.34 14.88 23.51
CA LEU A 105 26.81 13.57 23.82
C LEU A 105 27.04 13.25 25.31
N PRO A 106 26.08 13.50 26.19
CA PRO A 106 26.16 13.06 27.57
C PRO A 106 26.24 11.53 27.66
N PHE A 107 27.01 11.02 28.64
CA PHE A 107 27.21 9.59 28.82
C PHE A 107 25.88 8.85 29.05
N GLU A 108 24.94 9.46 29.81
CA GLU A 108 23.61 8.90 30.07
C GLU A 108 22.81 8.69 28.78
N ILE A 109 22.89 9.64 27.83
CA ILE A 109 22.19 9.51 26.53
C ILE A 109 22.88 8.43 25.70
N ALA A 110 24.20 8.37 25.67
CA ALA A 110 24.94 7.34 24.95
C ALA A 110 24.58 5.93 25.46
N THR A 111 24.54 5.73 26.79
CA THR A 111 24.16 4.46 27.39
C THR A 111 22.71 4.09 27.12
N ALA A 112 21.80 5.06 27.15
CA ALA A 112 20.39 4.83 26.84
C ALA A 112 20.19 4.39 25.37
N ILE A 113 20.93 4.97 24.43
CA ILE A 113 20.89 4.60 23.00
C ILE A 113 21.40 3.17 22.80
N ASP A 114 22.55 2.81 23.41
CA ASP A 114 23.15 1.48 23.28
C ASP A 114 22.25 0.39 23.89
N LEU A 115 21.71 0.65 25.09
CA LEU A 115 20.76 -0.26 25.76
C LEU A 115 19.43 -0.39 25.04
N ALA A 116 19.04 0.62 24.25
CA ALA A 116 17.90 0.53 23.33
C ALA A 116 18.21 -0.30 22.07
N GLY A 117 19.42 -0.86 21.94
CA GLY A 117 19.85 -1.70 20.82
C GLY A 117 20.27 -0.93 19.57
N ARG A 118 20.55 0.37 19.69
CA ARG A 118 21.01 1.21 18.58
C ARG A 118 22.53 1.41 18.65
N ASP A 119 23.18 1.48 17.49
CA ASP A 119 24.62 1.71 17.40
C ASP A 119 24.93 3.20 17.58
N VAL A 120 25.47 3.53 18.76
CA VAL A 120 25.85 4.89 19.14
C VAL A 120 26.96 5.43 18.26
N LYS A 121 27.95 4.59 17.88
CA LYS A 121 29.07 4.99 17.05
C LYS A 121 28.59 5.38 15.65
N SER A 122 27.80 4.54 15.02
CA SER A 122 27.19 4.82 13.71
C SER A 122 26.33 6.08 13.76
N ALA A 123 25.61 6.32 14.86
CA ALA A 123 24.82 7.52 15.05
C ALA A 123 25.67 8.80 15.08
N VAL A 124 26.79 8.78 15.80
CA VAL A 124 27.73 9.91 15.85
C VAL A 124 28.37 10.13 14.48
N GLU A 125 28.80 9.06 13.79
CA GLU A 125 29.35 9.13 12.44
C GLU A 125 28.35 9.76 11.46
N THR A 126 27.08 9.33 11.48
CA THR A 126 26.03 9.89 10.61
C THR A 126 25.64 11.32 10.98
N SER A 127 25.86 11.74 12.24
CA SER A 127 25.69 13.13 12.64
C SER A 127 26.78 14.05 12.04
N VAL A 128 28.01 13.53 11.85
CA VAL A 128 29.13 14.26 11.24
C VAL A 128 29.09 14.15 9.72
N TYR A 129 28.84 12.96 9.21
CA TYR A 129 28.77 12.63 7.78
C TYR A 129 27.34 12.25 7.42
N PRO A 130 26.57 13.17 6.82
CA PRO A 130 25.20 12.90 6.42
C PRO A 130 25.10 11.67 5.52
N LYS A 131 24.08 10.87 5.75
CA LYS A 131 23.75 9.67 4.97
C LYS A 131 22.74 10.00 3.90
N VAL A 132 22.86 9.41 2.73
CA VAL A 132 21.87 9.51 1.66
C VAL A 132 21.00 8.25 1.67
N ILE A 133 19.69 8.43 1.73
CA ILE A 133 18.68 7.38 1.70
C ILE A 133 17.85 7.55 0.42
N ASN A 134 17.60 6.46 -0.31
CA ASN A 134 16.73 6.48 -1.47
C ASN A 134 15.26 6.33 -1.03
N ALA A 135 14.39 7.11 -1.62
CA ALA A 135 12.95 7.01 -1.44
C ALA A 135 12.26 6.87 -2.81
N PRO A 136 11.72 5.69 -3.14
CA PRO A 136 11.74 4.45 -2.37
C PRO A 136 13.12 3.76 -2.38
N VAL A 137 13.31 2.74 -1.55
CA VAL A 137 14.54 1.94 -1.53
C VAL A 137 14.75 1.27 -2.87
N ASP A 138 13.68 0.64 -3.41
CA ASP A 138 13.66 -0.03 -4.71
C ASP A 138 12.50 0.48 -5.56
N GLY A 139 12.74 0.59 -6.87
CA GLY A 139 11.72 1.00 -7.84
C GLY A 139 11.47 2.50 -7.87
N TYR A 140 10.22 2.89 -8.11
CA TYR A 140 9.75 4.26 -8.27
C TYR A 140 8.48 4.50 -7.46
N LEU A 141 8.29 5.73 -7.01
CA LEU A 141 7.02 6.24 -6.49
C LEU A 141 6.14 6.64 -7.67
N SER A 142 4.98 6.01 -7.81
CA SER A 142 4.01 6.38 -8.83
C SER A 142 2.95 7.30 -8.24
N ALA A 143 2.70 8.42 -8.90
CA ALA A 143 1.62 9.34 -8.57
C ALA A 143 0.99 9.92 -9.83
N VAL A 144 -0.30 10.27 -9.76
CA VAL A 144 -1.05 10.81 -10.90
C VAL A 144 -1.30 12.28 -10.66
N ALA A 145 -0.91 13.14 -11.59
CA ALA A 145 -1.23 14.55 -11.57
C ALA A 145 -2.71 14.79 -11.93
N LYS A 146 -3.22 16.02 -11.73
CA LYS A 146 -4.63 16.33 -11.97
C LYS A 146 -5.06 16.19 -13.44
N ASP A 147 -4.12 16.26 -14.37
CA ASP A 147 -4.34 16.02 -15.81
C ASP A 147 -4.50 14.52 -16.16
N GLY A 148 -4.39 13.63 -15.19
CA GLY A 148 -4.56 12.19 -15.36
C GLY A 148 -3.31 11.46 -15.84
N ILE A 149 -2.15 12.11 -15.90
CA ILE A 149 -0.89 11.50 -16.32
C ILE A 149 -0.14 10.99 -15.10
N GLU A 150 0.30 9.74 -15.17
CA GLU A 150 1.15 9.11 -14.16
C GLU A 150 2.58 9.65 -14.28
N LEU A 151 3.15 10.01 -13.12
CA LEU A 151 4.56 10.33 -12.97
C LEU A 151 5.22 9.31 -12.06
N LYS A 152 6.43 8.90 -12.42
CA LYS A 152 7.26 7.98 -11.65
C LYS A 152 8.47 8.75 -11.14
N ALA A 153 8.57 8.90 -9.83
CA ALA A 153 9.63 9.66 -9.18
C ALA A 153 10.52 8.77 -8.32
N ARG A 154 11.79 9.12 -8.26
CA ARG A 154 12.75 8.60 -7.28
C ARG A 154 13.45 9.78 -6.62
N ALA A 155 13.43 9.81 -5.29
CA ALA A 155 14.09 10.85 -4.53
C ALA A 155 15.30 10.30 -3.75
N ARG A 156 16.28 11.17 -3.51
CA ARG A 156 17.38 10.97 -2.56
C ARG A 156 17.20 11.92 -1.41
N VAL A 157 17.18 11.37 -0.21
CA VAL A 157 17.01 12.13 1.03
C VAL A 157 18.33 12.15 1.77
N THR A 158 18.91 13.32 1.93
CA THR A 158 20.10 13.49 2.75
C THR A 158 19.69 13.75 4.18
N VAL A 159 20.09 12.86 5.08
CA VAL A 159 19.73 12.93 6.50
C VAL A 159 20.97 12.94 7.37
N ARG A 160 20.88 13.59 8.52
CA ARG A 160 21.83 13.46 9.61
C ARG A 160 21.14 12.96 10.87
N THR A 161 21.88 12.27 11.73
CA THR A 161 21.34 11.77 12.98
C THR A 161 21.07 12.92 13.95
N ASN A 162 19.86 12.96 14.50
CA ASN A 162 19.48 13.79 15.63
C ASN A 162 19.69 12.96 16.92
N ILE A 163 20.81 13.16 17.60
CA ILE A 163 21.21 12.36 18.76
C ILE A 163 20.14 12.39 19.89
N PRO A 164 19.59 13.54 20.29
CA PRO A 164 18.51 13.58 21.27
C PRO A 164 17.25 12.78 20.85
N GLY A 165 16.98 12.73 19.54
CA GLY A 165 15.84 12.01 18.97
C GLY A 165 16.05 10.50 18.80
N LEU A 166 17.27 9.98 19.05
CA LEU A 166 17.54 8.55 18.89
C LEU A 166 16.76 7.68 19.88
N VAL A 167 16.59 8.14 21.10
CA VAL A 167 15.79 7.38 22.10
C VAL A 167 14.31 7.61 21.83
N GLY A 168 13.63 6.57 21.34
CA GLY A 168 12.19 6.64 21.02
C GLY A 168 11.83 7.21 19.65
N GLY A 169 12.80 7.72 18.86
CA GLY A 169 12.55 8.20 17.50
C GLY A 169 12.36 7.07 16.49
N ALA A 170 11.60 7.35 15.44
CA ALA A 170 11.36 6.41 14.35
C ALA A 170 12.63 6.21 13.47
N THR A 171 12.66 5.08 12.76
CA THR A 171 13.79 4.65 11.90
C THR A 171 13.75 5.28 10.50
N ASP A 172 14.76 4.95 9.69
CA ASP A 172 14.91 5.32 8.27
C ASP A 172 13.65 5.02 7.47
N ASP A 173 13.01 3.85 7.70
CA ASP A 173 11.80 3.42 7.00
C ASP A 173 10.65 4.42 7.16
N THR A 174 10.52 5.03 8.33
CA THR A 174 9.49 6.05 8.56
C THR A 174 9.76 7.31 7.75
N ILE A 175 11.02 7.72 7.60
CA ILE A 175 11.39 8.86 6.75
C ILE A 175 11.07 8.55 5.29
N ILE A 176 11.48 7.36 4.82
CA ILE A 176 11.19 6.91 3.45
C ILE A 176 9.69 6.95 3.15
N ALA A 177 8.88 6.42 4.08
CA ALA A 177 7.43 6.41 3.94
C ALA A 177 6.82 7.83 3.92
N ARG A 178 7.22 8.70 4.86
CA ARG A 178 6.71 10.08 4.94
C ARG A 178 7.14 10.92 3.74
N VAL A 179 8.40 10.82 3.32
CA VAL A 179 8.89 11.52 2.13
C VAL A 179 8.17 11.01 0.89
N GLY A 180 7.99 9.68 0.77
CA GLY A 180 7.22 9.08 -0.30
C GLY A 180 5.79 9.61 -0.37
N GLU A 181 5.08 9.65 0.76
CA GLU A 181 3.74 10.25 0.87
C GLU A 181 3.76 11.73 0.49
N GLY A 182 4.76 12.47 0.98
CA GLY A 182 4.94 13.88 0.67
C GLY A 182 5.09 14.14 -0.83
N ILE A 183 5.89 13.33 -1.53
CA ILE A 183 6.12 13.41 -2.98
C ILE A 183 4.84 13.06 -3.75
N VAL A 184 4.18 11.95 -3.40
CA VAL A 184 2.91 11.53 -4.01
C VAL A 184 1.85 12.62 -3.86
N SER A 185 1.74 13.21 -2.67
CA SER A 185 0.82 14.31 -2.38
C SER A 185 1.16 15.58 -3.18
N ALA A 186 2.45 15.90 -3.34
CA ALA A 186 2.90 17.07 -4.11
C ALA A 186 2.59 16.89 -5.61
N ILE A 187 2.90 15.72 -6.19
CA ILE A 187 2.58 15.40 -7.59
C ILE A 187 1.06 15.40 -7.81
N GLY A 188 0.28 14.77 -6.92
CA GLY A 188 -1.19 14.73 -7.02
C GLY A 188 -1.87 16.09 -6.88
N SER A 189 -1.19 17.08 -6.29
CA SER A 189 -1.68 18.46 -6.19
C SER A 189 -1.32 19.34 -7.41
N ALA A 190 -0.33 18.92 -8.22
CA ALA A 190 0.09 19.64 -9.43
C ALA A 190 -1.02 19.64 -10.49
N LEU A 191 -1.15 20.73 -11.23
CA LEU A 191 -2.17 20.88 -12.25
C LEU A 191 -1.84 20.03 -13.49
N THR A 192 -0.58 20.07 -13.90
CA THR A 192 -0.10 19.36 -15.08
C THR A 192 1.20 18.61 -14.77
N TYR A 193 1.44 17.52 -15.49
CA TYR A 193 2.70 16.80 -15.42
C TYR A 193 3.90 17.66 -15.86
N SER A 194 3.69 18.61 -16.82
CA SER A 194 4.73 19.52 -17.30
C SER A 194 5.25 20.44 -16.18
N ASP A 195 4.36 20.96 -15.32
CA ASP A 195 4.77 21.80 -14.20
C ASP A 195 5.73 21.08 -13.26
N VAL A 196 5.50 19.77 -13.08
CA VAL A 196 6.35 18.91 -12.23
C VAL A 196 7.69 18.63 -12.89
N LEU A 197 7.72 18.39 -14.20
CA LEU A 197 8.94 18.14 -14.98
C LEU A 197 9.82 19.39 -15.11
N GLU A 198 9.20 20.55 -15.29
CA GLU A 198 9.92 21.81 -15.41
C GLU A 198 10.55 22.26 -14.09
N ASN A 199 9.88 21.98 -12.96
CA ASN A 199 10.31 22.43 -11.63
C ASN A 199 10.25 21.33 -10.56
N PRO A 200 11.08 20.27 -10.65
CA PRO A 200 11.11 19.20 -9.65
C PRO A 200 11.51 19.72 -8.26
N ASP A 201 12.28 20.80 -8.19
CA ASP A 201 12.67 21.45 -6.93
C ASP A 201 11.47 22.00 -6.13
N SER A 202 10.38 22.32 -6.80
CA SER A 202 9.15 22.78 -6.14
C SER A 202 8.56 21.68 -5.25
N ILE A 203 8.64 20.42 -5.69
CA ILE A 203 8.22 19.25 -4.92
C ILE A 203 9.14 19.09 -3.72
N SER A 204 10.47 19.10 -3.92
CA SER A 204 11.47 18.99 -2.86
C SER A 204 11.24 20.01 -1.76
N LYS A 205 11.04 21.27 -2.12
CA LYS A 205 10.75 22.36 -1.17
C LYS A 205 9.40 22.18 -0.45
N SER A 206 8.37 21.78 -1.18
CA SER A 206 7.04 21.53 -0.60
C SER A 206 7.07 20.40 0.42
N VAL A 207 7.81 19.34 0.14
CA VAL A 207 7.96 18.17 1.02
C VAL A 207 8.81 18.53 2.24
N LEU A 208 9.91 19.25 2.06
CA LEU A 208 10.80 19.68 3.14
C LEU A 208 10.08 20.60 4.14
N ASN A 209 9.27 21.54 3.63
CA ASN A 209 8.50 22.47 4.46
C ASN A 209 7.41 21.80 5.33
N LYS A 210 7.06 20.56 5.08
CA LYS A 210 6.10 19.78 5.89
C LYS A 210 6.67 19.29 7.22
N GLY A 211 7.98 19.42 7.46
CA GLY A 211 8.61 19.00 8.71
C GLY A 211 8.45 17.50 8.97
N LEU A 212 8.75 16.67 7.98
CA LEU A 212 8.51 15.22 8.01
C LEU A 212 9.45 14.46 8.94
N ASP A 213 10.50 15.11 9.42
CA ASP A 213 11.51 14.61 10.38
C ASP A 213 11.03 14.65 11.83
N SER A 214 9.91 15.31 12.13
CA SER A 214 9.36 15.37 13.49
C SER A 214 9.12 13.98 14.09
N GLY A 215 9.69 13.73 15.29
CA GLY A 215 9.57 12.45 15.98
C GLY A 215 10.37 11.31 15.36
N THR A 216 11.36 11.61 14.51
CA THR A 216 12.31 10.64 13.97
C THR A 216 13.69 10.78 14.62
N ALA A 217 14.52 9.74 14.43
CA ALA A 217 15.91 9.74 14.87
C ALA A 217 16.83 10.58 13.94
N PHE A 218 16.27 11.15 12.88
CA PHE A 218 17.03 11.84 11.85
C PHE A 218 16.44 13.22 11.57
N GLU A 219 17.27 14.12 11.11
CA GLU A 219 16.94 15.43 10.57
C GLU A 219 17.15 15.40 9.07
N ILE A 220 16.21 15.88 8.28
CA ILE A 220 16.30 15.94 6.82
C ILE A 220 17.01 17.22 6.44
N LEU A 221 18.16 17.10 5.75
CA LEU A 221 18.94 18.25 5.26
C LEU A 221 18.50 18.67 3.86
N SER A 222 18.32 17.70 2.95
CA SER A 222 17.80 17.95 1.59
C SER A 222 16.99 16.77 1.10
N ILE A 223 16.10 17.08 0.17
CA ILE A 223 15.35 16.09 -0.61
C ILE A 223 15.58 16.44 -2.06
N ASP A 224 16.21 15.57 -2.81
CA ASP A 224 16.57 15.79 -4.19
C ASP A 224 15.82 14.78 -5.07
N ILE A 225 15.10 15.24 -6.07
CA ILE A 225 14.47 14.35 -7.04
C ILE A 225 15.55 13.86 -8.00
N ALA A 226 15.89 12.59 -7.90
CA ALA A 226 16.97 11.99 -8.66
C ALA A 226 16.56 11.55 -10.06
N ASP A 227 15.31 11.17 -10.21
CA ASP A 227 14.74 10.67 -11.46
C ASP A 227 13.24 10.96 -11.50
N LEU A 228 12.75 11.36 -12.68
CA LEU A 228 11.35 11.69 -12.89
C LEU A 228 10.94 11.29 -14.30
N ASP A 229 10.18 10.20 -14.40
CA ASP A 229 9.69 9.64 -15.66
C ASP A 229 8.19 9.84 -15.83
N VAL A 230 7.75 9.98 -17.08
CA VAL A 230 6.33 10.01 -17.45
C VAL A 230 5.83 8.60 -17.68
N GLY A 231 4.82 8.21 -16.92
CA GLY A 231 4.15 6.93 -17.05
C GLY A 231 2.99 6.94 -18.05
N LYS A 232 1.93 6.23 -17.73
CA LYS A 232 0.74 6.09 -18.59
C LYS A 232 -0.22 7.25 -18.37
N ASN A 233 -0.99 7.56 -19.44
CA ASN A 233 -2.14 8.44 -19.31
C ASN A 233 -3.33 7.65 -18.70
N ILE A 234 -3.44 7.66 -17.39
CA ILE A 234 -4.49 6.95 -16.63
C ILE A 234 -5.86 7.61 -16.88
N GLY A 235 -5.88 8.93 -17.05
CA GLY A 235 -7.11 9.66 -17.35
C GLY A 235 -7.74 9.21 -18.66
N ALA A 236 -6.96 9.07 -19.72
CA ALA A 236 -7.43 8.57 -21.02
C ALA A 236 -7.87 7.10 -20.94
N SER A 237 -7.14 6.26 -20.20
CA SER A 237 -7.52 4.86 -19.98
C SER A 237 -8.86 4.74 -19.27
N LEU A 238 -9.07 5.51 -18.18
CA LEU A 238 -10.34 5.53 -17.47
C LEU A 238 -11.51 6.01 -18.32
N GLN A 239 -11.28 7.01 -19.19
CA GLN A 239 -12.31 7.47 -20.15
C GLN A 239 -12.67 6.40 -21.17
N ALA A 240 -11.67 5.66 -21.68
CA ALA A 240 -11.90 4.55 -22.60
C ALA A 240 -12.68 3.42 -21.92
N ASP A 241 -12.28 3.04 -20.70
CA ASP A 241 -12.96 2.01 -19.92
C ASP A 241 -14.41 2.43 -19.60
N GLN A 242 -14.63 3.70 -19.27
CA GLN A 242 -15.98 4.25 -19.05
C GLN A 242 -16.83 4.19 -20.32
N ALA A 243 -16.28 4.60 -21.45
CA ALA A 243 -16.99 4.54 -22.74
C ALA A 243 -17.34 3.09 -23.13
N GLU A 244 -16.45 2.14 -22.90
CA GLU A 244 -16.72 0.71 -23.12
C GLU A 244 -17.82 0.18 -22.17
N ALA A 245 -17.77 0.57 -20.90
CA ALA A 245 -18.83 0.22 -19.95
C ALA A 245 -20.19 0.80 -20.35
N ASP A 246 -20.23 2.06 -20.78
CA ASP A 246 -21.46 2.71 -21.25
C ASP A 246 -22.00 2.04 -22.52
N LEU A 247 -21.14 1.64 -23.44
CA LEU A 247 -21.50 0.86 -24.62
C LEU A 247 -22.14 -0.49 -24.24
N ARG A 248 -21.52 -1.22 -23.32
CA ARG A 248 -22.07 -2.51 -22.82
C ARG A 248 -23.44 -2.33 -22.15
N VAL A 249 -23.62 -1.26 -21.37
CA VAL A 249 -24.90 -0.92 -20.75
C VAL A 249 -25.95 -0.58 -21.80
N ALA A 250 -25.58 0.19 -22.82
CA ALA A 250 -26.48 0.53 -23.92
C ALA A 250 -26.90 -0.71 -24.74
N GLN A 251 -25.95 -1.63 -25.02
CA GLN A 251 -26.23 -2.90 -25.68
C GLN A 251 -27.18 -3.77 -24.87
N ALA A 252 -26.91 -3.93 -23.57
CA ALA A 252 -27.81 -4.70 -22.69
C ALA A 252 -29.23 -4.13 -22.62
N LYS A 253 -29.34 -2.79 -22.57
CA LYS A 253 -30.66 -2.13 -22.63
C LYS A 253 -31.36 -2.34 -23.98
N ALA A 254 -30.61 -2.33 -25.09
CA ALA A 254 -31.18 -2.59 -26.41
C ALA A 254 -31.68 -4.05 -26.52
N GLU A 255 -30.89 -5.01 -26.05
CA GLU A 255 -31.30 -6.43 -26.00
C GLU A 255 -32.53 -6.65 -25.11
N THR A 256 -32.57 -6.02 -23.96
CA THR A 256 -33.72 -6.07 -23.08
C THR A 256 -34.98 -5.54 -23.77
N ARG A 257 -34.85 -4.39 -24.48
CA ARG A 257 -36.00 -3.83 -25.24
C ARG A 257 -36.44 -4.75 -26.39
N ARG A 258 -35.50 -5.37 -27.10
CA ARG A 258 -35.79 -6.35 -28.15
C ARG A 258 -36.49 -7.57 -27.58
N ALA A 259 -36.00 -8.11 -26.46
CA ALA A 259 -36.63 -9.23 -25.78
C ALA A 259 -38.06 -8.91 -25.31
N MET A 260 -38.27 -7.69 -24.78
CA MET A 260 -39.58 -7.22 -24.36
C MET A 260 -40.56 -7.09 -25.57
N ALA A 261 -40.09 -6.51 -26.68
CA ALA A 261 -40.88 -6.37 -27.92
C ALA A 261 -41.28 -7.75 -28.49
N VAL A 262 -40.36 -8.72 -28.52
CA VAL A 262 -40.62 -10.08 -28.95
C VAL A 262 -41.63 -10.78 -28.00
N ALA A 263 -41.47 -10.58 -26.70
CA ALA A 263 -42.41 -11.13 -25.73
C ALA A 263 -43.84 -10.54 -25.90
N GLU A 264 -43.94 -9.23 -26.11
CA GLU A 264 -45.21 -8.53 -26.36
C GLU A 264 -45.84 -9.00 -27.68
N GLU A 265 -45.07 -9.19 -28.75
CA GLU A 265 -45.52 -9.75 -29.99
C GLU A 265 -46.11 -11.16 -29.81
N GLN A 266 -45.37 -12.02 -29.06
CA GLN A 266 -45.88 -13.38 -28.77
C GLN A 266 -47.16 -13.38 -27.91
N GLU A 267 -47.25 -12.47 -26.94
CA GLU A 267 -48.46 -12.29 -26.14
C GLU A 267 -49.65 -11.86 -27.02
N MET A 268 -49.42 -10.92 -27.93
CA MET A 268 -50.45 -10.47 -28.89
C MET A 268 -50.87 -11.58 -29.83
N GLN A 269 -49.93 -12.38 -30.35
CA GLN A 269 -50.21 -13.56 -31.19
C GLN A 269 -51.01 -14.59 -30.42
N ALA A 270 -50.63 -14.88 -29.16
CA ALA A 270 -51.39 -15.80 -28.29
C ALA A 270 -52.83 -15.29 -28.04
N LYS A 271 -52.96 -13.98 -27.80
CA LYS A 271 -54.27 -13.35 -27.61
C LYS A 271 -55.16 -13.43 -28.85
N VAL A 272 -54.56 -13.22 -30.07
CA VAL A 272 -55.24 -13.41 -31.35
C VAL A 272 -55.72 -14.87 -31.48
N GLN A 273 -54.89 -15.86 -31.19
CA GLN A 273 -55.24 -17.27 -31.22
C GLN A 273 -56.37 -17.61 -30.22
N GLN A 274 -56.31 -17.03 -29.02
CA GLN A 274 -57.36 -17.20 -28.00
C GLN A 274 -58.68 -16.60 -28.44
N MET A 275 -58.65 -15.42 -29.11
CA MET A 275 -59.86 -14.81 -29.64
C MET A 275 -60.42 -15.62 -30.80
N LYS A 276 -59.55 -16.14 -31.71
CA LYS A 276 -59.99 -17.05 -32.78
C LYS A 276 -60.65 -18.32 -32.22
N ALA A 277 -60.09 -18.92 -31.16
CA ALA A 277 -60.65 -20.08 -30.51
C ALA A 277 -62.03 -19.77 -29.94
N LYS A 278 -62.25 -18.61 -29.30
CA LYS A 278 -63.54 -18.17 -28.79
C LYS A 278 -64.54 -17.96 -29.91
N VAL A 279 -64.12 -17.43 -31.06
CA VAL A 279 -65.03 -17.28 -32.23
C VAL A 279 -65.44 -18.64 -32.73
N VAL A 280 -64.49 -19.59 -32.89
CA VAL A 280 -64.82 -20.97 -33.31
C VAL A 280 -65.79 -21.70 -32.32
N GLU A 281 -65.54 -21.47 -31.01
CA GLU A 281 -66.42 -21.99 -29.96
C GLU A 281 -67.86 -21.45 -30.12
N ALA A 282 -67.96 -20.12 -30.23
CA ALA A 282 -69.31 -19.49 -30.45
C ALA A 282 -69.95 -19.91 -31.77
N GLU A 283 -69.16 -20.07 -32.85
CA GLU A 283 -69.65 -20.59 -34.14
C GLU A 283 -70.11 -22.04 -34.04
N SER A 284 -69.51 -22.85 -33.15
CA SER A 284 -69.96 -24.25 -32.92
C SER A 284 -71.23 -24.36 -32.11
N GLU A 285 -71.61 -23.36 -31.32
CA GLU A 285 -72.86 -23.30 -30.59
C GLU A 285 -74.05 -23.02 -31.51
N VAL A 286 -73.81 -22.29 -32.61
CA VAL A 286 -74.88 -21.94 -33.57
C VAL A 286 -75.59 -23.19 -34.18
N PRO A 287 -74.86 -24.18 -34.73
CA PRO A 287 -75.43 -25.42 -35.26
C PRO A 287 -76.23 -26.23 -34.20
N GLN A 288 -75.68 -26.21 -32.96
CA GLN A 288 -76.38 -26.90 -31.83
C GLN A 288 -77.69 -26.22 -31.51
N ALA A 289 -77.70 -24.89 -31.38
CA ALA A 289 -78.92 -24.10 -31.14
C ALA A 289 -79.94 -24.28 -32.29
N MET A 290 -79.45 -24.30 -33.53
CA MET A 290 -80.33 -24.58 -34.71
C MET A 290 -80.93 -25.99 -34.65
N SER A 291 -80.12 -27.01 -34.33
CA SER A 291 -80.59 -28.39 -34.15
C SER A 291 -81.64 -28.48 -33.09
N GLN A 292 -81.48 -27.74 -31.98
CA GLN A 292 -82.44 -27.71 -30.90
C GLN A 292 -83.70 -26.97 -31.31
N ALA A 293 -83.66 -25.85 -32.01
CA ALA A 293 -84.79 -25.11 -32.52
C ALA A 293 -85.59 -25.91 -33.56
N PHE A 294 -84.93 -26.73 -34.40
CA PHE A 294 -85.64 -27.72 -35.26
C PHE A 294 -86.41 -28.78 -34.49
N ARG A 295 -85.79 -29.31 -33.41
CA ARG A 295 -86.50 -30.34 -32.58
C ARG A 295 -87.67 -29.79 -31.82
N GLU A 296 -87.64 -28.55 -31.41
CA GLU A 296 -88.67 -27.83 -30.70
C GLU A 296 -89.80 -27.29 -31.64
N GLY A 297 -89.61 -27.41 -32.95
CA GLY A 297 -90.59 -26.95 -33.94
C GLY A 297 -90.68 -25.45 -34.18
N ASN A 298 -89.71 -24.73 -33.65
CA ASN A 298 -89.58 -23.25 -33.74
C ASN A 298 -88.91 -22.76 -35.02
N LEU A 299 -88.36 -23.69 -35.83
CA LEU A 299 -87.63 -23.36 -37.07
C LEU A 299 -88.21 -24.26 -38.19
N GLY A 300 -88.72 -23.64 -39.27
CA GLY A 300 -89.21 -24.36 -40.44
C GLY A 300 -88.12 -24.64 -41.47
N ILE A 301 -88.33 -25.63 -42.35
CA ILE A 301 -87.36 -25.99 -43.38
C ILE A 301 -87.09 -24.79 -44.32
N PHE A 302 -88.05 -23.94 -44.62
CA PHE A 302 -87.91 -22.74 -45.42
C PHE A 302 -87.09 -21.65 -44.75
N ASP A 303 -87.15 -21.50 -43.41
CA ASP A 303 -86.42 -20.56 -42.63
C ASP A 303 -84.90 -20.93 -42.64
N TYR A 304 -84.57 -22.22 -42.62
CA TYR A 304 -83.16 -22.69 -42.77
C TYR A 304 -82.59 -22.34 -44.15
N TYR A 305 -83.34 -22.55 -45.24
CA TYR A 305 -82.84 -22.16 -46.58
C TYR A 305 -82.66 -20.64 -46.72
N ASN A 306 -83.60 -19.84 -46.17
CA ASN A 306 -83.45 -18.40 -46.17
C ASN A 306 -82.21 -17.93 -45.40
N MET A 307 -81.96 -18.53 -44.20
CA MET A 307 -80.80 -18.21 -43.38
C MET A 307 -79.46 -18.64 -44.04
N ASN A 308 -79.48 -19.78 -44.76
CA ASN A 308 -78.32 -20.24 -45.51
C ASN A 308 -78.01 -19.35 -46.72
N ASN A 309 -79.05 -18.79 -47.40
CA ASN A 309 -78.87 -17.81 -48.45
C ASN A 309 -78.33 -16.47 -47.90
N ILE A 310 -78.82 -15.99 -46.76
CA ILE A 310 -78.29 -14.78 -46.10
C ILE A 310 -76.85 -14.97 -45.70
N LYS A 311 -76.44 -16.15 -45.16
CA LYS A 311 -75.09 -16.47 -44.76
C LYS A 311 -74.14 -16.53 -46.01
N ALA A 312 -74.61 -17.08 -47.14
CA ALA A 312 -73.87 -17.10 -48.38
C ALA A 312 -73.70 -15.69 -48.99
N ASP A 313 -74.70 -14.82 -48.93
CA ASP A 313 -74.64 -13.43 -49.37
C ASP A 313 -73.68 -12.59 -48.51
N THR A 314 -73.70 -12.82 -47.16
CA THR A 314 -72.76 -12.16 -46.23
C THR A 314 -71.30 -12.62 -46.48
N GLY A 315 -71.11 -13.95 -46.62
CA GLY A 315 -69.76 -14.48 -46.94
C GLY A 315 -69.22 -14.00 -48.30
N MET A 316 -70.09 -13.75 -49.30
CA MET A 316 -69.69 -13.15 -50.57
C MET A 316 -69.28 -11.67 -50.40
N ARG A 317 -69.99 -10.94 -49.53
CA ARG A 317 -69.62 -9.51 -49.25
C ARG A 317 -68.35 -9.41 -48.43
N ASP A 318 -68.10 -10.30 -47.47
CA ASP A 318 -66.86 -10.34 -46.71
C ASP A 318 -65.66 -10.66 -47.63
N SER A 319 -65.78 -11.61 -48.55
CA SER A 319 -64.71 -11.92 -49.52
C SER A 319 -64.44 -10.79 -50.50
N ILE A 320 -65.42 -9.97 -50.84
CA ILE A 320 -65.22 -8.75 -51.66
C ILE A 320 -64.54 -7.64 -50.85
N ALA A 321 -64.88 -7.49 -49.58
CA ALA A 321 -64.24 -6.54 -48.66
C ALA A 321 -62.75 -6.88 -48.45
N ASP A 322 -62.43 -8.15 -48.20
CA ASP A 322 -61.03 -8.62 -48.05
C ASP A 322 -60.21 -8.46 -49.33
N SER A 323 -60.81 -8.69 -50.51
CA SER A 323 -60.12 -8.46 -51.77
C SER A 323 -59.88 -6.98 -52.05
N SER A 324 -60.66 -6.06 -51.50
CA SER A 324 -60.46 -4.62 -51.63
C SER A 324 -59.43 -4.05 -50.65
N MET A 325 -59.19 -4.72 -49.51
CA MET A 325 -58.10 -4.34 -48.57
C MET A 325 -56.71 -4.85 -49.00
N GLY A 326 -56.64 -5.98 -49.69
CA GLY A 326 -55.36 -6.55 -50.15
C GLY A 326 -54.65 -5.80 -51.26
N THR A 327 -55.26 -4.78 -51.88
CA THR A 327 -54.64 -3.99 -52.94
C THR A 327 -53.96 -2.69 -52.49
N ASN A 328 -54.09 -2.31 -51.21
CA ASN A 328 -53.41 -1.10 -50.69
C ASN A 328 -52.10 -1.35 -49.97
N ASP A 329 -51.77 -2.60 -49.58
CA ASP A 329 -50.50 -2.89 -48.86
C ASP A 329 -49.29 -3.14 -49.78
N SER A 330 -49.50 -3.24 -51.10
CA SER A 330 -48.39 -3.46 -52.06
C SER A 330 -47.80 -2.17 -52.65
N ALA A 331 -48.30 -0.97 -52.25
CA ALA A 331 -47.84 0.31 -52.79
C ALA A 331 -46.93 1.11 -51.82
N GLU A 332 -46.82 0.75 -50.52
CA GLU A 332 -45.96 1.49 -49.56
C GLU A 332 -44.59 0.87 -49.31
N ASP A 333 -44.33 -0.38 -49.72
CA ASP A 333 -43.06 -1.06 -49.42
C ASP A 333 -41.92 -0.80 -50.45
N SER A 334 -42.18 -0.03 -51.52
CA SER A 334 -41.14 0.30 -52.51
C SER A 334 -40.48 1.67 -52.33
N SER A 335 -40.85 2.46 -51.31
CA SER A 335 -40.28 3.81 -51.08
C SER A 335 -39.34 3.95 -49.87
N VAL A 336 -39.13 2.86 -49.11
CA VAL A 336 -38.29 2.90 -47.89
C VAL A 336 -36.84 2.45 -48.17
N ASP A 337 -36.60 1.60 -49.18
CA ASP A 337 -35.25 1.08 -49.48
C ASP A 337 -34.32 2.07 -50.18
N ASP A 338 -34.83 3.18 -50.72
CA ASP A 338 -34.00 4.15 -51.50
C ASP A 338 -33.43 5.30 -50.61
N LYS A 339 -33.75 5.36 -49.32
CA LYS A 339 -33.21 6.38 -48.38
C LYS A 339 -32.12 5.90 -47.44
N LEU A 340 -31.75 4.62 -47.41
CA LEU A 340 -30.71 4.05 -46.54
C LEU A 340 -29.34 3.89 -47.18
N SER A 341 -29.17 4.20 -48.49
CA SER A 341 -27.88 4.07 -49.17
C SER A 341 -27.02 5.34 -49.19
N LEU A 342 -27.42 6.43 -48.50
CA LEU A 342 -26.72 7.73 -48.52
C LEU A 342 -26.07 8.16 -47.20
N ILE A 343 -25.86 7.22 -46.25
CA ILE A 343 -25.10 7.50 -45.00
C ILE A 343 -23.95 6.49 -44.87
N HIS A 344 -23.04 6.48 -45.84
CA HIS A 344 -21.70 5.95 -45.73
C HIS A 344 -20.76 6.76 -46.61
N ILE A 345 -20.31 7.90 -46.09
CA ILE A 345 -18.99 8.50 -46.32
C ILE A 345 -18.54 9.14 -45.00
#